data_80a1e1c3a111c25c3655a6b39d648935
#
_entry.id   80a1e1c3a111c25c3655a6b39d648935
#
_cell.length_a   1.000
_cell.length_b   1.000
_cell.length_c   1.000
_cell.angle_alpha   90.00
_cell.angle_beta   90.00
_cell.angle_gamma   90.00
#
_symmetry.space_group_name_H-M   'P 1'
#
loop_
_entity.id
_entity.type
_entity.pdbx_description
1 polymer ?
#
loop_
_entity_poly.entity_id
_entity_poly.type
_entity_poly.pdbx_seq_one_letter_code
_entity_poly.pdbx_strand_id
1 'polypeptide(L)' 'SEDDVLLETPLSGTLFTGYTRLYIPVVVSAPGRKSGEIVHVRLGRYDGERVRAELA' A
#
# COMPACT_ATOMS: atom_id res chain seq x y z
N SER A 1 6.61 -11.57 1.71
CA SER A 1 6.12 -11.32 3.07
C SER A 1 4.86 -10.48 3.03
N GLU A 2 4.13 -10.47 4.12
CA GLU A 2 2.86 -9.76 4.23
C GLU A 2 2.90 -8.79 5.38
N ASP A 3 2.12 -7.73 5.27
CA ASP A 3 2.00 -6.75 6.33
C ASP A 3 0.70 -5.97 6.15
N ASP A 4 0.36 -5.19 7.17
CA ASP A 4 -0.76 -4.27 7.10
C ASP A 4 -0.25 -2.91 6.65
N VAL A 5 -1.04 -2.24 5.83
CA VAL A 5 -0.69 -0.93 5.28
C VAL A 5 -1.82 0.04 5.57
N LEU A 6 -1.48 1.18 6.11
CA LEU A 6 -2.41 2.28 6.27
C LEU A 6 -2.41 3.07 4.96
N LEU A 7 -3.54 3.08 4.27
CA LEU A 7 -3.69 3.83 3.03
C LEU A 7 -3.74 5.32 3.34
N GLU A 8 -2.92 6.10 2.65
CA GLU A 8 -2.84 7.54 2.91
C GLU A 8 -3.33 8.39 1.76
N THR A 9 -2.65 8.33 0.63
CA THR A 9 -2.92 9.24 -0.47
C THR A 9 -3.28 8.47 -1.73
N PRO A 10 -4.45 8.74 -2.31
CA PRO A 10 -4.77 8.16 -3.61
C PRO A 10 -3.88 8.80 -4.68
N LEU A 11 -3.32 7.99 -5.56
CA LEU A 11 -2.50 8.46 -6.67
C LEU A 11 -3.33 8.62 -7.93
N SER A 12 -3.82 7.52 -8.46
CA SER A 12 -4.67 7.54 -9.64
C SER A 12 -5.44 6.23 -9.69
N GLY A 13 -6.68 6.30 -10.17
CA GLY A 13 -7.52 5.10 -10.23
C GLY A 13 -7.66 4.47 -8.86
N THR A 14 -7.19 3.23 -8.74
CA THR A 14 -7.28 2.47 -7.49
C THR A 14 -5.98 2.47 -6.71
N LEU A 15 -4.94 3.17 -7.20
CA LEU A 15 -3.64 3.16 -6.54
C LEU A 15 -3.60 4.10 -5.36
N PHE A 16 -3.03 3.62 -4.25
CA PHE A 16 -2.80 4.41 -3.05
C PHE A 16 -1.34 4.30 -2.64
N THR A 17 -0.84 5.37 -2.04
CA THR A 17 0.38 5.28 -1.24
C THR A 17 0.00 5.03 0.20
N GLY A 18 0.89 4.37 0.93
CA GLY A 18 0.68 4.13 2.34
C GLY A 18 1.96 3.67 3.00
N TYR A 19 1.85 3.27 4.26
CA TYR A 19 3.00 2.85 5.05
C TYR A 19 2.67 1.59 5.83
N THR A 20 3.67 0.71 5.93
CA THR A 20 3.55 -0.44 6.82
C THR A 20 3.70 0.01 8.27
N ARG A 21 3.56 -0.95 9.20
CA ARG A 21 3.74 -0.66 10.62
C ARG A 21 5.14 -0.16 10.96
N LEU A 22 6.12 -0.49 10.13
CA LEU A 22 7.50 -0.02 10.32
C LEU A 22 7.83 1.17 9.43
N TYR A 23 6.81 1.85 8.92
CA TYR A 23 6.97 3.03 8.08
C TYR A 23 7.68 2.76 6.76
N ILE A 24 7.55 1.56 6.23
CA ILE A 24 8.05 1.27 4.89
C ILE A 24 7.04 1.83 3.90
N PRO A 25 7.45 2.72 2.98
CA PRO A 25 6.52 3.29 2.01
C PRO A 25 6.10 2.25 0.99
N VAL A 26 4.81 2.23 0.69
CA VAL A 26 4.19 1.20 -0.17
C VAL A 26 3.28 1.88 -1.18
N VAL A 27 3.17 1.29 -2.35
CA VAL A 27 2.13 1.62 -3.32
C VAL A 27 1.33 0.35 -3.60
N VAL A 28 0.02 0.46 -3.55
CA VAL A 28 -0.86 -0.70 -3.70
C VAL A 28 -2.15 -0.30 -4.40
N SER A 29 -2.65 -1.19 -5.25
CA SER A 29 -3.97 -1.02 -5.84
C SER A 29 -5.01 -1.61 -4.88
N ALA A 30 -5.95 -0.76 -4.46
CA ALA A 30 -6.94 -1.15 -3.45
C ALA A 30 -8.32 -0.67 -3.88
N PRO A 31 -8.94 -1.36 -4.86
CA PRO A 31 -10.25 -0.94 -5.39
C PRO A 31 -11.31 -0.90 -4.28
N GLY A 32 -12.10 0.16 -4.29
CA GLY A 32 -13.21 0.30 -3.34
C GLY A 32 -12.79 0.72 -1.96
N ARG A 33 -11.50 0.97 -1.73
CA ARG A 33 -11.01 1.40 -0.42
C ARG A 33 -10.80 2.91 -0.41
N LYS A 34 -10.59 3.44 0.79
CA LYS A 34 -10.43 4.87 1.01
C LYS A 34 -9.22 5.15 1.86
N SER A 35 -8.72 6.38 1.77
CA SER A 35 -7.64 6.84 2.66
C SER A 35 -8.06 6.67 4.11
N GLY A 36 -7.13 6.24 4.93
CA GLY A 36 -7.38 5.96 6.34
C GLY A 36 -7.72 4.52 6.63
N GLU A 37 -8.00 3.71 5.62
CA GLU A 37 -8.26 2.29 5.83
C GLU A 37 -6.95 1.52 5.94
N ILE A 38 -7.00 0.45 6.71
CA ILE A 38 -5.87 -0.47 6.83
C ILE A 38 -6.19 -1.70 5.99
N VAL A 39 -5.26 -2.08 5.12
CA VAL A 39 -5.42 -3.25 4.27
C VAL A 39 -4.26 -4.21 4.47
N HIS A 40 -4.52 -5.49 4.33
CA HIS A 40 -3.47 -6.50 4.43
C HIS A 40 -2.93 -6.77 3.04
N VAL A 41 -1.60 -6.70 2.89
CA VAL A 41 -0.96 -6.79 1.59
C VAL A 41 0.17 -7.80 1.60
N ARG A 42 0.50 -8.26 0.41
CA ARG A 42 1.73 -9.00 0.15
C ARG A 42 2.73 -8.02 -0.42
N LEU A 43 3.88 -7.88 0.24
CA LEU A 43 4.93 -6.96 -0.18
C LEU A 43 5.70 -7.58 -1.34
N GLY A 44 5.93 -6.78 -2.35
CA GLY A 44 6.63 -7.18 -3.54
C GLY A 44 7.96 -6.46 -3.67
N ARG A 45 8.17 -5.86 -4.84
CA ARG A 45 9.46 -5.30 -5.21
C ARG A 45 9.57 -3.83 -4.81
N TYR A 46 10.75 -3.46 -4.32
CA TYR A 46 11.08 -2.07 -4.07
C TYR A 46 11.50 -1.42 -5.39
N ASP A 47 10.92 -0.28 -5.73
CA ASP A 47 11.15 0.38 -7.01
C ASP A 47 12.09 1.58 -6.92
N GLY A 48 12.75 1.76 -5.79
CA GLY A 48 13.64 2.90 -5.55
C GLY A 48 13.01 3.98 -4.69
N GLU A 49 11.69 3.97 -4.57
CA GLU A 49 10.95 4.91 -3.73
C GLU A 49 10.00 4.19 -2.79
N ARG A 50 9.26 3.23 -3.31
CA ARG A 50 8.23 2.52 -2.55
C ARG A 50 8.27 1.04 -2.87
N VAL A 51 7.73 0.25 -1.97
CA VAL A 51 7.53 -1.16 -2.21
C VAL A 51 6.20 -1.34 -2.92
N ARG A 52 6.20 -2.04 -4.04
CA ARG A 52 4.96 -2.41 -4.72
C ARG A 52 4.33 -3.57 -3.97
N ALA A 53 3.04 -3.44 -3.68
CA ALA A 53 2.34 -4.46 -2.91
C ALA A 53 1.02 -4.78 -3.57
N GLU A 54 0.48 -5.94 -3.22
CA GLU A 54 -0.84 -6.39 -3.68
C GLU A 54 -1.68 -6.73 -2.46
N LEU A 55 -2.98 -6.54 -2.59
CA LEU A 55 -3.90 -7.01 -1.56
C LEU A 55 -3.75 -8.52 -1.42
N ALA A 56 -3.58 -8.96 -0.20
CA ALA A 56 -3.42 -10.39 0.09
C ALA A 56 -4.74 -11.10 0.14
#